data_45f36c11ee9a077f80ff83a0758185bd
#
_entry.id   45f36c11ee9a077f80ff83a0758185bd
#
_cell.length_a   1.000
_cell.length_b   1.000
_cell.length_c   1.000
_cell.angle_alpha   90.00
_cell.angle_beta   90.00
_cell.angle_gamma   90.00
#
_symmetry.space_group_name_H-M   'P 1'
#
loop_
_entity.id
_entity.type
_entity.pdbx_description
1 polymer ?
#
loop_
_entity_poly.entity_id
_entity_poly.type
_entity_poly.pdbx_seq_one_letter_code
_entity_poly.pdbx_strand_id
1 'polypeptide(L)'
;FGRPIAAFQNTKFTLADMKTRVEAARYLVYSAACAKDNGEPYSDKAAMAKLFASETAREVTWRAVQLFGGYGYTRDYPVERMMRDAKITEIYEGTSEIQKMVIAGNLLK
;
A
#
# COMPACT_ATOMS: atom_id res chain seq x y z
N PHE A 1 14.62 16.17 20.86
CA PHE A 1 16.05 16.35 20.56
C PHE A 1 16.38 17.71 19.95
N GLY A 2 15.47 18.71 20.12
CA GLY A 2 15.69 20.08 19.65
C GLY A 2 15.58 20.29 18.14
N ARG A 3 15.12 19.30 17.39
CA ARG A 3 14.90 19.38 15.93
C ARG A 3 13.79 18.43 15.46
N PRO A 4 13.13 18.72 14.32
CA PRO A 4 12.14 17.81 13.77
C PRO A 4 12.75 16.43 13.48
N ILE A 5 11.96 15.34 13.68
CA ILE A 5 12.42 13.99 13.38
C ILE A 5 12.78 13.79 11.90
N ALA A 6 12.17 14.56 11.00
CA ALA A 6 12.51 14.60 9.58
C ALA A 6 13.97 15.04 9.29
N ALA A 7 14.67 15.63 10.27
CA ALA A 7 16.09 15.95 10.14
C ALA A 7 17.00 14.72 10.26
N PHE A 8 16.51 13.62 10.87
CA PHE A 8 17.29 12.41 11.05
C PHE A 8 17.32 11.57 9.76
N GLN A 9 18.47 11.01 9.45
CA GLN A 9 18.70 10.25 8.22
C GLN A 9 17.76 9.05 8.09
N ASN A 10 17.58 8.28 9.17
CA ASN A 10 16.68 7.13 9.15
C ASN A 10 15.22 7.50 8.82
N THR A 11 14.74 8.63 9.35
CA THR A 11 13.39 9.12 9.03
C THR A 11 13.28 9.48 7.54
N LYS A 12 14.31 10.13 6.99
CA LYS A 12 14.35 10.46 5.55
C LYS A 12 14.32 9.20 4.68
N PHE A 13 15.07 8.17 5.04
CA PHE A 13 15.07 6.90 4.32
C PHE A 13 13.70 6.21 4.40
N THR A 14 13.10 6.19 5.58
CA THR A 14 11.76 5.64 5.76
C THR A 14 10.73 6.36 4.89
N LEU A 15 10.73 7.68 4.86
CA LEU A 15 9.81 8.47 4.05
C LEU A 15 10.04 8.28 2.54
N ALA A 16 11.30 8.18 2.11
CA ALA A 16 11.65 7.92 0.72
C ALA A 16 11.14 6.54 0.27
N ASP A 17 11.32 5.50 1.08
CA ASP A 17 10.83 4.15 0.81
C ASP A 17 9.28 4.12 0.75
N MET A 18 8.61 4.75 1.72
CA MET A 18 7.15 4.87 1.73
C MET A 18 6.65 5.57 0.45
N LYS A 19 7.26 6.69 0.06
CA LYS A 19 6.91 7.42 -1.17
C LYS A 19 7.08 6.55 -2.41
N THR A 20 8.19 5.85 -2.53
CA THR A 20 8.48 4.97 -3.66
C THR A 20 7.43 3.86 -3.79
N ARG A 21 7.06 3.21 -2.69
CA ARG A 21 6.03 2.16 -2.67
C ARG A 21 4.66 2.69 -3.09
N VAL A 22 4.27 3.86 -2.60
CA VAL A 22 2.99 4.49 -2.97
C VAL A 22 2.94 4.81 -4.47
N GLU A 23 4.03 5.33 -5.04
CA GLU A 23 4.08 5.59 -6.49
C GLU A 23 4.04 4.29 -7.29
N ALA A 24 4.75 3.26 -6.89
CA ALA A 24 4.70 1.96 -7.56
C ALA A 24 3.27 1.37 -7.54
N ALA A 25 2.58 1.44 -6.38
CA ALA A 25 1.19 1.01 -6.26
C ALA A 25 0.27 1.80 -7.20
N ARG A 26 0.44 3.12 -7.28
CA ARG A 26 -0.33 3.99 -8.16
C ARG A 26 -0.19 3.59 -9.63
N TYR A 27 1.04 3.35 -10.09
CA TYR A 27 1.28 2.94 -11.48
C TYR A 27 0.69 1.56 -11.79
N LEU A 28 0.72 0.61 -10.87
CA LEU A 28 0.04 -0.67 -11.06
C LEU A 28 -1.48 -0.51 -11.20
N VAL A 29 -2.09 0.35 -10.38
CA VAL A 29 -3.53 0.65 -10.49
C VAL A 29 -3.85 1.30 -11.83
N TYR A 30 -3.08 2.29 -12.25
CA TYR A 30 -3.28 2.97 -13.53
C TYR A 30 -3.08 2.02 -14.71
N SER A 31 -2.08 1.14 -14.66
CA SER A 31 -1.88 0.11 -15.69
C SER A 31 -3.09 -0.80 -15.85
N ALA A 32 -3.69 -1.24 -14.74
CA ALA A 32 -4.88 -2.08 -14.78
C ALA A 32 -6.10 -1.29 -15.32
N ALA A 33 -6.28 -0.04 -14.89
CA ALA A 33 -7.37 0.81 -15.35
C ALA A 33 -7.27 1.09 -16.86
N CYS A 34 -6.08 1.48 -17.35
CA CYS A 34 -5.86 1.72 -18.78
C CYS A 34 -6.12 0.48 -19.64
N ALA A 35 -5.67 -0.69 -19.18
CA ALA A 35 -5.94 -1.94 -19.90
C ALA A 35 -7.44 -2.21 -20.01
N LYS A 36 -8.19 -2.01 -18.91
CA LYS A 36 -9.65 -2.14 -18.91
C LYS A 36 -10.31 -1.17 -19.89
N ASP A 37 -9.92 0.10 -19.85
CA ASP A 37 -10.50 1.15 -20.70
C ASP A 37 -10.23 0.90 -22.18
N ASN A 38 -9.07 0.31 -22.51
CA ASN A 38 -8.69 -0.07 -23.87
C ASN A 38 -9.29 -1.42 -24.34
N GLY A 39 -10.08 -2.10 -23.50
CA GLY A 39 -10.62 -3.42 -23.84
C GLY A 39 -9.61 -4.55 -23.86
N GLU A 40 -8.43 -4.35 -23.26
CA GLU A 40 -7.38 -5.36 -23.13
C GLU A 40 -7.65 -6.32 -21.96
N PRO A 41 -7.06 -7.54 -21.96
CA PRO A 41 -7.06 -8.39 -20.78
C PRO A 41 -6.41 -7.67 -19.57
N TYR A 42 -7.12 -7.59 -18.45
CA TYR A 42 -6.67 -6.82 -17.27
C TYR A 42 -6.75 -7.58 -15.94
N SER A 43 -7.23 -8.82 -15.95
CA SER A 43 -7.47 -9.59 -14.71
C SER A 43 -6.21 -9.76 -13.86
N ASP A 44 -5.09 -10.13 -14.47
CA ASP A 44 -3.80 -10.27 -13.80
C ASP A 44 -3.25 -8.93 -13.31
N LYS A 45 -3.35 -7.87 -14.14
CA LYS A 45 -2.96 -6.50 -13.78
C LYS A 45 -3.77 -5.98 -12.59
N ALA A 46 -5.09 -6.24 -12.58
CA ALA A 46 -5.96 -5.85 -11.47
C ALA A 46 -5.60 -6.61 -10.18
N ALA A 47 -5.32 -7.91 -10.28
CA ALA A 47 -4.90 -8.71 -9.14
C ALA A 47 -3.54 -8.24 -8.58
N MET A 48 -2.56 -7.95 -9.44
CA MET A 48 -1.27 -7.38 -9.03
C MET A 48 -1.43 -6.01 -8.38
N ALA A 49 -2.27 -5.14 -8.95
CA ALA A 49 -2.55 -3.82 -8.41
C ALA A 49 -3.19 -3.91 -7.02
N LYS A 50 -4.20 -4.75 -6.85
CA LYS A 50 -4.88 -4.95 -5.57
C LYS A 50 -3.94 -5.53 -4.53
N LEU A 51 -3.17 -6.55 -4.87
CA LEU A 51 -2.20 -7.19 -3.97
C LEU A 51 -1.17 -6.18 -3.49
N PHE A 52 -0.48 -5.52 -4.39
CA PHE A 52 0.60 -4.61 -4.06
C PHE A 52 0.11 -3.35 -3.34
N ALA A 53 -1.01 -2.76 -3.79
CA ALA A 53 -1.54 -1.54 -3.19
C ALA A 53 -2.04 -1.77 -1.76
N SER A 54 -2.72 -2.89 -1.49
CA SER A 54 -3.21 -3.21 -0.15
C SER A 54 -2.07 -3.49 0.83
N GLU A 55 -1.06 -4.26 0.41
CA GLU A 55 0.13 -4.51 1.24
C GLU A 55 0.93 -3.23 1.48
N THR A 56 1.05 -2.38 0.47
CA THR A 56 1.68 -1.06 0.60
C THR A 56 0.91 -0.15 1.55
N ALA A 57 -0.42 -0.08 1.44
CA ALA A 57 -1.25 0.73 2.32
C ALA A 57 -1.08 0.31 3.79
N ARG A 58 -1.10 -1.00 4.07
CA ARG A 58 -0.84 -1.52 5.41
C ARG A 58 0.55 -1.12 5.93
N GLU A 59 1.57 -1.32 5.12
CA GLU A 59 2.95 -1.04 5.53
C GLU A 59 3.20 0.46 5.76
N VAL A 60 2.73 1.31 4.86
CA VAL A 60 2.91 2.76 4.94
C VAL A 60 2.17 3.34 6.14
N THR A 61 0.93 2.91 6.39
CA THR A 61 0.15 3.39 7.54
C THR A 61 0.72 2.90 8.87
N TRP A 62 1.21 1.65 8.93
CA TRP A 62 1.92 1.13 10.09
C TRP A 62 3.19 1.94 10.41
N ARG A 63 4.01 2.23 9.40
CA ARG A 63 5.20 3.08 9.55
C ARG A 63 4.84 4.51 9.95
N ALA A 64 3.72 5.04 9.44
CA ALA A 64 3.25 6.37 9.84
C ALA A 64 2.93 6.42 11.35
N VAL A 65 2.22 5.44 11.89
CA VAL A 65 1.98 5.35 13.34
C VAL A 65 3.31 5.31 14.10
N GLN A 66 4.28 4.53 13.64
CA GLN A 66 5.60 4.45 14.27
C GLN A 66 6.34 5.80 14.25
N LEU A 67 6.28 6.55 13.16
CA LEU A 67 6.91 7.87 13.04
C LEU A 67 6.26 8.91 13.96
N PHE A 68 4.96 8.83 14.18
CA PHE A 68 4.23 9.67 15.13
C PHE A 68 4.51 9.29 16.60
N GLY A 69 5.06 8.11 16.84
CA GLY A 69 5.30 7.60 18.19
C GLY A 69 3.99 7.41 18.96
N GLY A 70 4.01 7.67 20.27
CA GLY A 70 2.82 7.53 21.12
C GLY A 70 1.62 8.36 20.66
N TYR A 71 1.84 9.52 20.09
CA TYR A 71 0.76 10.34 19.50
C TYR A 71 0.03 9.64 18.36
N GLY A 72 0.75 8.89 17.54
CA GLY A 72 0.15 8.16 16.42
C GLY A 72 -0.79 7.03 16.85
N TYR A 73 -0.66 6.55 18.07
CA TYR A 73 -1.53 5.53 18.65
C TYR A 73 -2.84 6.10 19.22
N THR A 74 -2.91 7.40 19.45
CA THR A 74 -4.09 8.10 19.98
C THR A 74 -5.06 8.46 18.87
N ARG A 75 -6.32 8.76 19.24
CA ARG A 75 -7.35 9.22 18.30
C ARG A 75 -7.24 10.69 17.91
N ASP A 76 -6.33 11.43 18.51
CA ASP A 76 -6.10 12.84 18.19
C ASP A 76 -5.48 13.02 16.80
N TYR A 77 -4.86 11.97 16.27
CA TYR A 77 -4.26 11.93 14.93
C TYR A 77 -4.88 10.82 14.07
N PRO A 78 -5.05 11.04 12.76
CA PRO A 78 -5.79 10.10 11.91
C PRO A 78 -5.02 8.82 11.55
N VAL A 79 -3.72 8.74 11.81
CA VAL A 79 -2.88 7.63 11.32
C VAL A 79 -3.23 6.27 11.93
N GLU A 80 -3.72 6.22 13.19
CA GLU A 80 -4.19 4.97 13.81
C GLU A 80 -5.41 4.39 13.09
N ARG A 81 -6.34 5.28 12.69
CA ARG A 81 -7.52 4.87 11.91
C ARG A 81 -7.12 4.41 10.52
N MET A 82 -6.23 5.15 9.84
CA MET A 82 -5.72 4.76 8.52
C MET A 82 -5.06 3.37 8.56
N MET A 83 -4.31 3.06 9.63
CA MET A 83 -3.70 1.74 9.80
C MET A 83 -4.74 0.63 9.95
N ARG A 84 -5.80 0.86 10.73
CA ARG A 84 -6.91 -0.11 10.89
C ARG A 84 -7.67 -0.27 9.57
N ASP A 85 -7.98 0.83 8.88
CA ASP A 85 -8.68 0.81 7.61
C ASP A 85 -7.86 0.14 6.50
N ALA A 86 -6.55 0.34 6.49
CA ALA A 86 -5.66 -0.31 5.52
C ALA A 86 -5.67 -1.84 5.66
N LYS A 87 -5.79 -2.38 6.87
CA LYS A 87 -5.74 -3.84 7.08
C LYS A 87 -6.87 -4.58 6.38
N ILE A 88 -8.09 -4.05 6.36
CA ILE A 88 -9.23 -4.71 5.70
C ILE A 88 -9.02 -4.85 4.18
N THR A 89 -8.22 -3.98 3.57
CA THR A 89 -7.97 -4.02 2.13
C THR A 89 -7.19 -5.27 1.68
N GLU A 90 -6.48 -5.93 2.58
CA GLU A 90 -5.83 -7.22 2.31
C GLU A 90 -6.81 -8.42 2.40
N ILE A 91 -8.01 -8.21 2.93
CA ILE A 91 -8.97 -9.28 3.29
C ILE A 91 -10.17 -9.28 2.35
N TYR A 92 -10.85 -8.13 2.20
CA TYR A 92 -12.07 -8.05 1.41
C TYR A 92 -11.80 -8.05 -0.10
N GLU A 93 -12.86 -8.30 -0.89
CA GLU A 93 -12.81 -8.34 -2.37
C GLU A 93 -11.75 -9.33 -2.90
N GLY A 94 -11.58 -10.42 -2.18
CA GLY A 94 -10.53 -11.42 -2.41
C GLY A 94 -9.28 -11.13 -1.61
N THR A 95 -8.89 -12.06 -0.74
CA THR A 95 -7.69 -11.91 0.10
C THR A 95 -6.43 -11.80 -0.74
N SER A 96 -5.32 -11.38 -0.11
CA SER A 96 -4.00 -11.36 -0.78
C SER A 96 -3.63 -12.72 -1.38
N GLU A 97 -4.01 -13.83 -0.72
CA GLU A 97 -3.80 -15.19 -1.22
C GLU A 97 -4.62 -15.47 -2.49
N ILE A 98 -5.88 -15.02 -2.54
CA ILE A 98 -6.73 -15.14 -3.74
C ILE A 98 -6.13 -14.32 -4.90
N GLN A 99 -5.62 -13.12 -4.65
CA GLN A 99 -4.96 -12.35 -5.71
C GLN A 99 -3.73 -13.08 -6.26
N LYS A 100 -2.92 -13.71 -5.39
CA LYS A 100 -1.79 -14.54 -5.81
C LYS A 100 -2.23 -15.74 -6.66
N MET A 101 -3.35 -16.38 -6.32
CA MET A 101 -3.91 -17.46 -7.14
C MET A 101 -4.31 -16.98 -8.55
N VAL A 102 -4.94 -15.82 -8.65
CA VAL A 102 -5.31 -15.22 -9.95
C VAL A 102 -4.07 -14.94 -10.79
N ILE A 103 -3.05 -14.33 -10.19
CA ILE A 103 -1.78 -13.99 -10.87
C ILE A 103 -1.10 -15.28 -11.35
N ALA A 104 -0.94 -16.28 -10.47
CA ALA A 104 -0.31 -17.56 -10.80
C ALA A 104 -1.08 -18.30 -11.90
N GLY A 105 -2.41 -18.31 -11.84
CA GLY A 105 -3.25 -18.91 -12.88
C GLY A 105 -3.11 -18.26 -14.26
N ASN A 106 -2.79 -16.97 -14.32
CA ASN A 106 -2.50 -16.30 -15.59
C ASN A 106 -1.04 -16.54 -16.06
N LEU A 107 -0.09 -16.61 -15.14
CA LEU A 107 1.33 -16.82 -15.44
C LEU A 107 1.61 -18.23 -15.94
N LEU A 108 0.91 -19.25 -15.43
CA LEU A 108 1.19 -20.68 -15.68
C LEU A 108 0.25 -21.30 -16.74
N LYS A 109 -0.39 -20.50 -17.55
CA LYS A 109 -1.23 -20.95 -18.67
C LYS A 109 -0.39 -21.50 -19.84
#